data_79793843ea0131877c95cbf09abe1fc1
#
_entry.id   79793843ea0131877c95cbf09abe1fc1
#
_cell.length_a   1.000
_cell.length_b   1.000
_cell.length_c   1.000
_cell.angle_alpha   90.00
_cell.angle_beta   90.00
_cell.angle_gamma   90.00
#
_symmetry.space_group_name_H-M   'P 1'
#
loop_
_entity.id
_entity.type
_entity.pdbx_description
1 polymer ?
#
loop_
_entity_poly.entity_id
_entity_poly.type
_entity_poly.pdbx_seq_one_letter_code
_entity_poly.pdbx_strand_id
1 'polypeptide(L)'
;SNLTVGKQQMCEIAKAISHKAEIIIFDEPSAALTEKEIADLFVIIRDLRAKNYGIVYISHRMDEIKMITDRVTVMRDGGYVGTLITKDSTKEDIINMMVGRVIYEDPKEHSMVAPDAPVVLKVENLNAGKMVQNVSFELRKGEILGFSGLMGAGRTETARALFGADPKQSGKISIMDKQSGQLREVTINTPQDAVKYGIGYLSEDRRR
;
A
#
# COMPACT_ATOMS: atom_id res chain seq x y z
N SER A 1 19.14 -11.37 8.72
CA SER A 1 18.51 -12.51 8.04
C SER A 1 18.26 -12.12 6.59
N ASN A 2 18.58 -13.00 5.63
CA ASN A 2 18.38 -12.76 4.19
C ASN A 2 16.93 -13.06 3.72
N LEU A 3 15.97 -13.12 4.64
CA LEU A 3 14.58 -13.42 4.33
C LEU A 3 13.82 -12.13 3.98
N THR A 4 12.90 -12.21 3.00
CA THR A 4 11.94 -11.14 2.75
C THR A 4 11.03 -10.91 3.96
N VAL A 5 10.43 -9.73 4.08
CA VAL A 5 9.55 -9.39 5.21
C VAL A 5 8.40 -10.40 5.34
N GLY A 6 7.78 -10.81 4.21
CA GLY A 6 6.73 -11.83 4.21
C GLY A 6 7.21 -13.18 4.75
N LYS A 7 8.41 -13.63 4.37
CA LYS A 7 8.97 -14.88 4.92
C LYS A 7 9.30 -14.79 6.40
N GLN A 8 9.75 -13.63 6.88
CA GLN A 8 9.95 -13.38 8.31
C GLN A 8 8.62 -13.49 9.05
N GLN A 9 7.56 -12.88 8.52
CA GLN A 9 6.21 -12.97 9.07
C GLN A 9 5.72 -14.43 9.15
N MET A 10 5.92 -15.22 8.11
CA MET A 10 5.57 -16.64 8.11
C MET A 10 6.36 -17.45 9.15
N CYS A 11 7.62 -17.11 9.41
CA CYS A 11 8.41 -17.72 10.48
C CYS A 11 7.86 -17.40 11.87
N GLU A 12 7.44 -16.16 12.12
CA GLU A 12 6.84 -15.77 13.40
C GLU A 12 5.48 -16.47 13.61
N ILE A 13 4.67 -16.62 12.56
CA ILE A 13 3.42 -17.40 12.62
C ILE A 13 3.72 -18.87 12.97
N ALA A 14 4.67 -19.50 12.29
CA ALA A 14 5.06 -20.88 12.56
C ALA A 14 5.57 -21.05 14.01
N LYS A 15 6.33 -20.10 14.50
CA LYS A 15 6.81 -20.06 15.89
C LYS A 15 5.65 -19.96 16.88
N ALA A 16 4.68 -19.05 16.67
CA ALA A 16 3.51 -18.90 17.51
C ALA A 16 2.71 -20.22 17.61
N ILE A 17 2.52 -20.92 16.49
CA ILE A 17 1.83 -22.20 16.43
C ILE A 17 2.59 -23.31 17.19
N SER A 18 3.93 -23.27 17.17
CA SER A 18 4.77 -24.30 17.82
C SER A 18 4.65 -24.34 19.34
N HIS A 19 4.16 -23.28 19.97
CA HIS A 19 4.05 -23.16 21.44
C HIS A 19 2.86 -23.90 22.07
N LYS A 20 2.10 -24.70 21.29
CA LYS A 20 0.91 -25.43 21.78
C LYS A 20 -0.13 -24.57 22.49
N ALA A 21 -0.22 -23.30 22.07
CA ALA A 21 -1.22 -22.39 22.58
C ALA A 21 -2.62 -22.83 22.16
N GLU A 22 -3.61 -22.73 23.03
CA GLU A 22 -5.01 -22.98 22.68
C GLU A 22 -5.69 -21.75 22.05
N ILE A 23 -5.10 -20.57 22.26
CA ILE A 23 -5.56 -19.28 21.71
C ILE A 23 -4.41 -18.63 20.95
N ILE A 24 -4.68 -18.20 19.71
CA ILE A 24 -3.70 -17.51 18.88
C ILE A 24 -4.25 -16.14 18.49
N ILE A 25 -3.45 -15.11 18.63
CA ILE A 25 -3.75 -13.73 18.22
C ILE A 25 -2.89 -13.40 17.01
N PHE A 26 -3.54 -13.08 15.89
CA PHE A 26 -2.91 -12.56 14.68
C PHE A 26 -3.15 -11.05 14.61
N ASP A 27 -2.09 -10.26 14.67
CA ASP A 27 -2.14 -8.80 14.57
C ASP A 27 -1.58 -8.36 13.22
N GLU A 28 -2.49 -7.90 12.31
CA GLU A 28 -2.18 -7.49 10.93
C GLU A 28 -1.27 -8.47 10.18
N PRO A 29 -1.54 -9.79 10.20
CA PRO A 29 -0.58 -10.78 9.73
C PRO A 29 -0.37 -10.73 8.21
N SER A 30 -1.27 -10.13 7.47
CA SER A 30 -1.24 -10.02 6.01
C SER A 30 -0.53 -8.76 5.49
N ALA A 31 -0.17 -7.81 6.35
CA ALA A 31 0.33 -6.49 5.95
C ALA A 31 1.56 -6.53 5.03
N ALA A 32 2.41 -7.56 5.16
CA ALA A 32 3.63 -7.72 4.36
C ALA A 32 3.62 -8.97 3.46
N LEU A 33 2.46 -9.60 3.30
CA LEU A 33 2.30 -10.83 2.51
C LEU A 33 1.80 -10.53 1.10
N THR A 34 2.23 -11.35 0.15
CA THR A 34 1.65 -11.43 -1.19
C THR A 34 0.29 -12.11 -1.14
N GLU A 35 -0.55 -11.94 -2.17
CA GLU A 35 -1.86 -12.60 -2.28
C GLU A 35 -1.77 -14.13 -2.14
N LYS A 36 -0.71 -14.73 -2.68
CA LYS A 36 -0.46 -16.16 -2.55
C LYS A 36 -0.16 -16.54 -1.09
N GLU A 37 0.71 -15.78 -0.42
CA GLU A 37 1.05 -16.02 0.98
C GLU A 37 -0.15 -15.80 1.92
N ILE A 38 -1.05 -14.85 1.58
CA ILE A 38 -2.33 -14.65 2.29
C ILE A 38 -3.23 -15.88 2.13
N ALA A 39 -3.33 -16.43 0.93
CA ALA A 39 -4.09 -17.66 0.69
C ALA A 39 -3.54 -18.82 1.52
N ASP A 40 -2.21 -19.00 1.57
CA ASP A 40 -1.54 -20.00 2.38
C ASP A 40 -1.79 -19.78 3.89
N LEU A 41 -1.74 -18.54 4.37
CA LEU A 41 -2.08 -18.16 5.74
C LEU A 41 -3.52 -18.56 6.09
N PHE A 42 -4.47 -18.33 5.20
CA PHE A 42 -5.88 -18.67 5.43
C PHE A 42 -6.11 -20.18 5.48
N VAL A 43 -5.34 -20.98 4.74
CA VAL A 43 -5.35 -22.44 4.89
C VAL A 43 -4.90 -22.82 6.29
N ILE A 44 -3.79 -22.25 6.79
CA ILE A 44 -3.29 -22.51 8.15
C ILE A 44 -4.33 -22.12 9.20
N ILE A 45 -4.97 -20.96 9.07
CA ILE A 45 -5.99 -20.48 10.01
C ILE A 45 -7.19 -21.45 10.04
N ARG A 46 -7.65 -21.94 8.88
CA ARG A 46 -8.74 -22.92 8.80
C ARG A 46 -8.37 -24.25 9.45
N ASP A 47 -7.15 -24.72 9.27
CA ASP A 47 -6.63 -25.93 9.92
C ASP A 47 -6.58 -25.79 11.44
N LEU A 48 -6.13 -24.65 11.95
CA LEU A 48 -6.13 -24.34 13.38
C LEU A 48 -7.54 -24.31 13.94
N ARG A 49 -8.48 -23.67 13.23
CA ARG A 49 -9.91 -23.67 13.59
C ARG A 49 -10.47 -25.09 13.64
N ALA A 50 -10.16 -25.94 12.66
CA ALA A 50 -10.59 -27.34 12.64
C ALA A 50 -10.05 -28.16 13.82
N LYS A 51 -8.92 -27.74 14.39
CA LYS A 51 -8.31 -28.29 15.60
C LYS A 51 -8.80 -27.65 16.90
N ASN A 52 -9.89 -26.86 16.85
CA ASN A 52 -10.52 -26.16 17.96
C ASN A 52 -9.65 -25.08 18.65
N TYR A 53 -8.70 -24.46 17.93
CA TYR A 53 -8.00 -23.28 18.45
C TYR A 53 -8.95 -22.08 18.48
N GLY A 54 -8.90 -21.30 19.56
CA GLY A 54 -9.49 -19.95 19.61
C GLY A 54 -8.61 -18.98 18.83
N ILE A 55 -9.20 -18.22 17.89
CA ILE A 55 -8.43 -17.32 17.03
C ILE A 55 -8.96 -15.91 17.14
N VAL A 56 -8.09 -14.96 17.47
CA VAL A 56 -8.34 -13.52 17.34
C VAL A 56 -7.56 -13.02 16.13
N TYR A 57 -8.27 -12.44 15.16
CA TYR A 57 -7.68 -11.92 13.94
C TYR A 57 -7.91 -10.42 13.84
N ILE A 58 -6.85 -9.63 13.95
CA ILE A 58 -6.89 -8.16 13.88
C ILE A 58 -6.49 -7.76 12.47
N SER A 59 -7.37 -7.04 11.76
CA SER A 59 -7.11 -6.50 10.43
C SER A 59 -8.04 -5.32 10.14
N HIS A 60 -7.58 -4.40 9.31
CA HIS A 60 -8.39 -3.34 8.71
C HIS A 60 -8.85 -3.71 7.28
N ARG A 61 -8.45 -4.87 6.78
CA ARG A 61 -8.81 -5.37 5.44
C ARG A 61 -10.13 -6.12 5.49
N MET A 62 -11.20 -5.46 5.08
CA MET A 62 -12.57 -6.00 5.19
C MET A 62 -12.78 -7.30 4.43
N ASP A 63 -12.05 -7.50 3.32
CA ASP A 63 -12.10 -8.75 2.56
C ASP A 63 -11.63 -9.94 3.38
N GLU A 64 -10.55 -9.77 4.14
CA GLU A 64 -10.00 -10.80 5.02
C GLU A 64 -10.97 -11.10 6.16
N ILE A 65 -11.47 -10.07 6.84
CA ILE A 65 -12.47 -10.21 7.91
C ILE A 65 -13.68 -11.00 7.42
N LYS A 66 -14.25 -10.62 6.30
CA LYS A 66 -15.41 -11.30 5.71
C LYS A 66 -15.14 -12.75 5.33
N MET A 67 -13.90 -13.08 4.97
CA MET A 67 -13.53 -14.41 4.47
C MET A 67 -13.31 -15.45 5.58
N ILE A 68 -12.78 -15.04 6.74
CA ILE A 68 -12.28 -16.00 7.74
C ILE A 68 -12.92 -15.90 9.12
N THR A 69 -13.61 -14.79 9.46
CA THR A 69 -14.16 -14.60 10.81
C THR A 69 -15.59 -15.06 10.94
N ASP A 70 -15.98 -15.51 12.13
CA ASP A 70 -17.38 -15.84 12.47
C ASP A 70 -18.13 -14.60 12.96
N ARG A 71 -17.47 -13.75 13.71
CA ARG A 71 -17.98 -12.46 14.20
C ARG A 71 -16.89 -11.42 14.17
N VAL A 72 -17.26 -10.16 14.04
CA VAL A 72 -16.36 -9.02 14.04
C VAL A 72 -16.72 -8.06 15.16
N THR A 73 -15.75 -7.75 16.01
CA THR A 73 -15.87 -6.71 17.04
C THR A 73 -15.19 -5.46 16.53
N VAL A 74 -15.96 -4.38 16.45
CA VAL A 74 -15.44 -3.09 15.98
C VAL A 74 -15.01 -2.25 17.18
N MET A 75 -13.82 -1.69 17.07
CA MET A 75 -13.24 -0.73 18.03
C MET A 75 -12.97 0.60 17.33
N ARG A 76 -13.13 1.70 18.06
CA ARG A 76 -12.82 3.04 17.60
C ARG A 76 -12.34 3.89 18.78
N ASP A 77 -11.27 4.64 18.58
CA ASP A 77 -10.68 5.54 19.60
C ASP A 77 -10.39 4.82 20.94
N GLY A 78 -9.98 3.55 20.86
CA GLY A 78 -9.73 2.69 22.03
C GLY A 78 -10.99 2.13 22.69
N GLY A 79 -12.18 2.49 22.23
CA GLY A 79 -13.47 2.06 22.77
C GLY A 79 -14.13 0.94 21.97
N TYR A 80 -14.92 0.12 22.64
CA TYR A 80 -15.81 -0.86 22.03
C TYR A 80 -16.99 -0.16 21.37
N VAL A 81 -17.27 -0.45 20.09
CA VAL A 81 -18.42 0.10 19.34
C VAL A 81 -19.55 -0.92 19.25
N GLY A 82 -19.23 -2.16 18.94
CA GLY A 82 -20.23 -3.23 18.81
C GLY A 82 -19.61 -4.49 18.21
N THR A 83 -20.44 -5.56 18.20
CA THR A 83 -20.08 -6.83 17.59
C THR A 83 -21.15 -7.26 16.60
N LEU A 84 -20.73 -7.66 15.40
CA LEU A 84 -21.59 -8.16 14.34
C LEU A 84 -21.28 -9.63 14.06
N ILE A 85 -22.29 -10.39 13.63
CA ILE A 85 -22.09 -11.71 13.04
C ILE A 85 -21.64 -11.49 11.59
N THR A 86 -20.47 -12.00 11.24
CA THR A 86 -19.81 -11.68 9.97
C THR A 86 -20.63 -12.05 8.74
N LYS A 87 -21.30 -13.22 8.77
CA LYS A 87 -22.15 -13.68 7.65
C LYS A 87 -23.37 -12.79 7.41
N ASP A 88 -23.91 -12.15 8.46
CA ASP A 88 -25.16 -11.39 8.45
C ASP A 88 -24.91 -9.87 8.27
N SER A 89 -23.65 -9.43 8.19
CA SER A 89 -23.25 -8.04 8.03
C SER A 89 -22.64 -7.77 6.64
N THR A 90 -22.74 -6.54 6.18
CA THR A 90 -22.03 -6.08 4.97
C THR A 90 -20.67 -5.48 5.34
N LYS A 91 -19.79 -5.24 4.35
CA LYS A 91 -18.54 -4.49 4.58
C LYS A 91 -18.84 -3.08 5.03
N GLU A 92 -19.85 -2.47 4.42
CA GLU A 92 -20.35 -1.13 4.72
C GLU A 92 -20.79 -1.00 6.17
N ASP A 93 -21.49 -1.99 6.72
CA ASP A 93 -21.90 -2.00 8.13
C ASP A 93 -20.69 -1.92 9.07
N ILE A 94 -19.66 -2.73 8.80
CA ILE A 94 -18.44 -2.77 9.59
C ILE A 94 -17.69 -1.42 9.47
N ILE A 95 -17.52 -0.91 8.25
CA ILE A 95 -16.84 0.36 7.98
C ILE A 95 -17.58 1.51 8.67
N ASN A 96 -18.91 1.58 8.58
CA ASN A 96 -19.72 2.61 9.23
C ASN A 96 -19.52 2.62 10.74
N MET A 97 -19.43 1.46 11.36
CA MET A 97 -19.13 1.34 12.79
C MET A 97 -17.70 1.82 13.12
N MET A 98 -16.72 1.49 12.27
CA MET A 98 -15.32 1.92 12.46
C MET A 98 -15.16 3.43 12.37
N VAL A 99 -15.80 4.05 11.40
CA VAL A 99 -15.64 5.50 11.12
C VAL A 99 -16.61 6.35 11.95
N GLY A 100 -17.76 5.80 12.34
CA GLY A 100 -18.78 6.48 13.13
C GLY A 100 -19.60 7.53 12.37
N ARG A 101 -19.43 7.60 11.06
CA ARG A 101 -20.23 8.41 10.13
C ARG A 101 -20.33 7.65 8.81
N VAL A 102 -21.42 7.83 8.11
CA VAL A 102 -21.53 7.31 6.75
C VAL A 102 -20.61 8.15 5.86
N ILE A 103 -19.56 7.52 5.35
CA ILE A 103 -18.72 8.12 4.32
C ILE A 103 -19.38 7.75 3.00
N TYR A 104 -20.08 8.67 2.41
CA TYR A 104 -20.43 8.58 0.99
C TYR A 104 -19.16 8.92 0.21
N GLU A 105 -18.38 7.91 -0.18
CA GLU A 105 -17.40 8.07 -1.23
C GLU A 105 -18.16 8.05 -2.56
N ASP A 106 -18.66 9.21 -2.97
CA ASP A 106 -19.04 9.35 -4.37
C ASP A 106 -17.77 9.22 -5.19
N PRO A 107 -17.68 8.23 -6.10
CA PRO A 107 -16.55 8.13 -7.01
C PRO A 107 -16.38 9.48 -7.70
N LYS A 108 -15.16 9.97 -7.83
CA LYS A 108 -14.90 11.18 -8.60
C LYS A 108 -15.40 10.98 -10.03
N GLU A 109 -16.54 11.53 -10.35
CA GLU A 109 -17.15 11.42 -11.68
C GLU A 109 -16.31 12.13 -12.75
N HIS A 110 -15.57 13.19 -12.35
CA HIS A 110 -14.77 13.99 -13.26
C HIS A 110 -13.42 14.37 -12.65
N SER A 111 -12.39 14.43 -13.50
CA SER A 111 -11.11 15.04 -13.13
C SER A 111 -11.33 16.54 -12.83
N MET A 112 -10.80 17.01 -11.69
CA MET A 112 -10.80 18.45 -11.37
C MET A 112 -9.66 19.20 -12.09
N VAL A 113 -8.86 18.49 -12.87
CA VAL A 113 -7.75 19.08 -13.62
C VAL A 113 -8.27 19.54 -14.97
N ALA A 114 -8.03 20.80 -15.30
CA ALA A 114 -8.40 21.35 -16.61
C ALA A 114 -7.70 20.58 -17.72
N PRO A 115 -8.39 20.25 -18.86
CA PRO A 115 -7.78 19.47 -19.94
C PRO A 115 -6.51 20.11 -20.53
N ASP A 116 -6.40 21.41 -20.43
CA ASP A 116 -5.27 22.25 -20.89
C ASP A 116 -4.27 22.57 -19.78
N ALA A 117 -4.42 21.99 -18.57
CA ALA A 117 -3.48 22.21 -17.48
C ALA A 117 -2.06 21.83 -17.91
N PRO A 118 -1.06 22.70 -17.63
CA PRO A 118 0.30 22.45 -18.10
C PRO A 118 0.92 21.22 -17.42
N VAL A 119 1.72 20.49 -18.18
CA VAL A 119 2.52 19.38 -17.65
C VAL A 119 3.63 19.94 -16.78
N VAL A 120 3.71 19.52 -15.51
CA VAL A 120 4.70 19.98 -14.53
C VAL A 120 5.86 19.00 -14.36
N LEU A 121 5.60 17.72 -14.66
CA LEU A 121 6.62 16.66 -14.66
C LEU A 121 6.34 15.73 -15.84
N LYS A 122 7.39 15.40 -16.59
CA LYS A 122 7.37 14.40 -17.64
C LYS A 122 8.52 13.43 -17.42
N VAL A 123 8.20 12.13 -17.41
CA VAL A 123 9.17 11.04 -17.31
C VAL A 123 9.07 10.21 -18.57
N GLU A 124 10.20 9.93 -19.21
CA GLU A 124 10.26 9.20 -20.47
C GLU A 124 11.29 8.08 -20.38
N ASN A 125 10.83 6.85 -20.64
CA ASN A 125 11.63 5.62 -20.74
C ASN A 125 12.56 5.41 -19.53
N LEU A 126 12.07 5.66 -18.31
CA LEU A 126 12.83 5.47 -17.09
C LEU A 126 13.11 4.00 -16.85
N ASN A 127 14.40 3.68 -16.64
CA ASN A 127 14.87 2.35 -16.29
C ASN A 127 15.74 2.44 -15.04
N ALA A 128 15.44 1.60 -14.03
CA ALA A 128 16.18 1.51 -12.78
C ALA A 128 16.12 0.09 -12.18
N GLY A 129 17.28 -0.51 -11.96
CA GLY A 129 17.37 -1.88 -11.46
C GLY A 129 16.66 -2.89 -12.37
N LYS A 130 16.05 -3.90 -11.73
CA LYS A 130 15.27 -4.94 -12.44
C LYS A 130 13.77 -4.64 -12.47
N MET A 131 13.30 -3.75 -11.59
CA MET A 131 11.88 -3.53 -11.33
C MET A 131 11.28 -2.37 -12.11
N VAL A 132 12.10 -1.42 -12.56
CA VAL A 132 11.65 -0.25 -13.34
C VAL A 132 12.13 -0.41 -14.76
N GLN A 133 11.20 -0.69 -15.66
CA GLN A 133 11.50 -0.96 -17.06
C GLN A 133 10.63 -0.10 -17.95
N ASN A 134 11.26 0.83 -18.68
CA ASN A 134 10.64 1.67 -19.70
C ASN A 134 9.40 2.44 -19.18
N VAL A 135 9.46 2.96 -17.96
CA VAL A 135 8.34 3.67 -17.33
C VAL A 135 8.26 5.09 -17.88
N SER A 136 7.09 5.46 -18.40
CA SER A 136 6.82 6.81 -18.93
C SER A 136 5.48 7.30 -18.42
N PHE A 137 5.41 8.56 -17.99
CA PHE A 137 4.18 9.23 -17.56
C PHE A 137 4.36 10.73 -17.54
N GLU A 138 3.24 11.44 -17.47
CA GLU A 138 3.18 12.88 -17.29
C GLU A 138 2.32 13.21 -16.07
N LEU A 139 2.65 14.31 -15.41
CA LEU A 139 1.86 14.87 -14.32
C LEU A 139 1.51 16.31 -14.66
N ARG A 140 0.24 16.66 -14.56
CA ARG A 140 -0.25 18.01 -14.82
C ARG A 140 -0.35 18.83 -13.53
N LYS A 141 -0.35 20.12 -13.66
CA LYS A 141 -0.51 21.04 -12.52
C LYS A 141 -1.87 20.82 -11.85
N GLY A 142 -1.86 20.57 -10.54
CA GLY A 142 -3.06 20.29 -9.74
C GLY A 142 -3.61 18.86 -9.87
N GLU A 143 -2.93 17.98 -10.60
CA GLU A 143 -3.29 16.58 -10.74
C GLU A 143 -2.80 15.74 -9.55
N ILE A 144 -3.59 14.74 -9.18
CA ILE A 144 -3.19 13.63 -8.33
C ILE A 144 -3.11 12.39 -9.21
N LEU A 145 -1.90 11.98 -9.57
CA LEU A 145 -1.65 10.79 -10.38
C LEU A 145 -1.46 9.57 -9.46
N GLY A 146 -2.35 8.60 -9.55
CA GLY A 146 -2.27 7.35 -8.79
C GLY A 146 -1.39 6.30 -9.47
N PHE A 147 -0.46 5.69 -8.73
CA PHE A 147 0.29 4.51 -9.16
C PHE A 147 -0.32 3.27 -8.54
N SER A 148 -0.88 2.38 -9.34
CA SER A 148 -1.47 1.12 -8.90
C SER A 148 -0.67 -0.07 -9.44
N GLY A 149 -0.70 -1.19 -8.73
CA GLY A 149 -0.03 -2.43 -9.11
C GLY A 149 0.14 -3.37 -7.93
N LEU A 150 0.40 -4.64 -8.20
CA LEU A 150 0.67 -5.65 -7.18
C LEU A 150 1.99 -5.39 -6.44
N MET A 151 2.18 -6.06 -5.31
CA MET A 151 3.46 -6.06 -4.60
C MET A 151 4.58 -6.51 -5.54
N GLY A 152 5.68 -5.76 -5.57
CA GLY A 152 6.78 -6.03 -6.50
C GLY A 152 6.58 -5.48 -7.92
N ALA A 153 5.53 -4.67 -8.18
CA ALA A 153 5.30 -4.04 -9.49
C ALA A 153 6.24 -2.86 -9.81
N GLY A 154 7.17 -2.51 -8.92
CA GLY A 154 8.15 -1.46 -9.18
C GLY A 154 7.67 -0.04 -8.85
N ARG A 155 6.54 0.13 -8.15
CA ARG A 155 5.99 1.47 -7.80
C ARG A 155 6.94 2.27 -6.92
N THR A 156 7.38 1.68 -5.82
CA THR A 156 8.32 2.30 -4.87
C THR A 156 9.66 2.56 -5.54
N GLU A 157 10.17 1.61 -6.31
CA GLU A 157 11.42 1.72 -7.05
C GLU A 157 11.37 2.84 -8.10
N THR A 158 10.23 3.00 -8.78
CA THR A 158 10.00 4.12 -9.71
C THR A 158 10.06 5.47 -8.99
N ALA A 159 9.38 5.61 -7.85
CA ALA A 159 9.40 6.84 -7.05
C ALA A 159 10.80 7.15 -6.51
N ARG A 160 11.53 6.13 -6.03
CA ARG A 160 12.91 6.26 -5.53
C ARG A 160 13.89 6.63 -6.63
N ALA A 161 13.78 6.05 -7.82
CA ALA A 161 14.60 6.39 -8.98
C ALA A 161 14.33 7.82 -9.47
N LEU A 162 13.07 8.25 -9.48
CA LEU A 162 12.68 9.62 -9.79
C LEU A 162 13.24 10.63 -8.78
N PHE A 163 13.24 10.27 -7.50
CA PHE A 163 13.77 11.09 -6.41
C PHE A 163 15.32 11.08 -6.31
N GLY A 164 16.00 10.22 -7.07
CA GLY A 164 17.45 10.05 -7.01
C GLY A 164 17.94 9.28 -5.78
N ALA A 165 17.06 8.59 -5.07
CA ALA A 165 17.42 7.71 -3.95
C ALA A 165 17.99 6.37 -4.45
N ASP A 166 17.56 5.91 -5.62
CA ASP A 166 18.12 4.75 -6.30
C ASP A 166 18.69 5.17 -7.67
N PRO A 167 19.81 4.57 -8.12
CA PRO A 167 20.42 4.95 -9.40
C PRO A 167 19.52 4.50 -10.56
N LYS A 168 19.31 5.40 -11.52
CA LYS A 168 18.68 5.08 -12.80
C LYS A 168 19.72 4.70 -13.85
N GLN A 169 19.38 3.75 -14.73
CA GLN A 169 20.23 3.35 -15.84
C GLN A 169 20.00 4.23 -17.08
N SER A 170 18.75 4.63 -17.31
CA SER A 170 18.37 5.49 -18.44
C SER A 170 17.02 6.17 -18.20
N GLY A 171 16.63 7.02 -19.11
CA GLY A 171 15.38 7.78 -19.09
C GLY A 171 15.59 9.25 -18.87
N LYS A 172 14.60 10.05 -19.30
CA LYS A 172 14.61 11.51 -19.21
C LYS A 172 13.56 11.95 -18.19
N ILE A 173 13.93 12.95 -17.42
CA ILE A 173 13.05 13.62 -16.48
C ILE A 173 13.01 15.10 -16.87
N SER A 174 11.82 15.61 -17.15
CA SER A 174 11.62 17.02 -17.46
C SER A 174 10.68 17.64 -16.43
N ILE A 175 11.02 18.81 -15.93
CA ILE A 175 10.24 19.55 -14.95
C ILE A 175 9.91 20.92 -15.52
N MET A 176 8.72 21.41 -15.22
CA MET A 176 8.31 22.75 -15.63
C MET A 176 9.14 23.81 -14.88
N ASP A 177 9.87 24.59 -15.62
CA ASP A 177 10.59 25.75 -15.10
C ASP A 177 9.57 26.82 -14.65
N LYS A 178 9.69 27.30 -13.41
CA LYS A 178 8.75 28.25 -12.79
C LYS A 178 8.74 29.63 -13.43
N GLN A 179 9.84 30.02 -14.09
CA GLN A 179 9.98 31.34 -14.70
C GLN A 179 9.46 31.35 -16.13
N SER A 180 9.86 30.35 -16.92
CA SER A 180 9.49 30.27 -18.34
C SER A 180 8.16 29.54 -18.57
N GLY A 181 7.69 28.71 -17.62
CA GLY A 181 6.52 27.84 -17.79
C GLY A 181 6.76 26.68 -18.77
N GLN A 182 7.98 26.47 -19.23
CA GLN A 182 8.33 25.41 -20.18
C GLN A 182 8.92 24.18 -19.48
N LEU A 183 8.71 23.00 -20.05
CA LEU A 183 9.40 21.79 -19.61
C LEU A 183 10.89 21.88 -19.93
N ARG A 184 11.71 21.62 -18.92
CA ARG A 184 13.16 21.56 -19.04
C ARG A 184 13.65 20.20 -18.56
N GLU A 185 14.48 19.53 -19.36
CA GLU A 185 15.14 18.30 -18.95
C GLU A 185 16.11 18.59 -17.79
N VAL A 186 16.04 17.76 -16.76
CA VAL A 186 16.83 17.89 -15.53
C VAL A 186 17.57 16.60 -15.22
N THR A 187 18.73 16.72 -14.62
CA THR A 187 19.49 15.59 -14.12
C THR A 187 19.28 15.44 -12.62
N ILE A 188 18.70 14.33 -12.21
CA ILE A 188 18.49 13.98 -10.79
C ILE A 188 19.26 12.69 -10.53
N ASN A 189 20.36 12.80 -9.79
CA ASN A 189 21.20 11.67 -9.39
C ASN A 189 21.20 11.46 -7.88
N THR A 190 20.76 12.45 -7.12
CA THR A 190 20.69 12.42 -5.66
C THR A 190 19.36 13.00 -5.17
N PRO A 191 18.91 12.64 -3.95
CA PRO A 191 17.75 13.28 -3.32
C PRO A 191 17.86 14.80 -3.24
N GLN A 192 19.06 15.33 -3.03
CA GLN A 192 19.33 16.76 -2.98
C GLN A 192 19.04 17.45 -4.33
N ASP A 193 19.31 16.76 -5.45
CA ASP A 193 18.97 17.30 -6.77
C ASP A 193 17.45 17.39 -6.94
N ALA A 194 16.71 16.32 -6.53
CA ALA A 194 15.25 16.32 -6.58
C ALA A 194 14.64 17.47 -5.77
N VAL A 195 15.15 17.69 -4.55
CA VAL A 195 14.69 18.79 -3.67
C VAL A 195 14.95 20.16 -4.30
N LYS A 196 16.09 20.38 -4.96
CA LYS A 196 16.37 21.63 -5.70
C LYS A 196 15.34 21.92 -6.79
N TYR A 197 14.82 20.88 -7.43
CA TYR A 197 13.76 20.98 -8.44
C TYR A 197 12.35 20.99 -7.84
N GLY A 198 12.21 20.97 -6.51
CA GLY A 198 10.92 21.04 -5.82
C GLY A 198 10.18 19.72 -5.72
N ILE A 199 10.87 18.59 -5.88
CA ILE A 199 10.29 17.26 -5.67
C ILE A 199 10.50 16.87 -4.20
N GLY A 200 9.42 16.53 -3.51
CA GLY A 200 9.42 15.89 -2.19
C GLY A 200 9.07 14.41 -2.29
N TYR A 201 9.65 13.59 -1.44
CA TYR A 201 9.33 12.16 -1.34
C TYR A 201 9.01 11.79 0.11
N LEU A 202 7.83 11.21 0.33
CA LEU A 202 7.44 10.64 1.61
C LEU A 202 7.60 9.12 1.52
N SER A 203 8.56 8.58 2.26
CA SER A 203 8.85 7.15 2.29
C SER A 203 7.82 6.40 3.14
N GLU A 204 7.47 5.17 2.72
CA GLU A 204 6.70 4.21 3.52
C GLU A 204 7.47 3.79 4.78
N ASP A 205 8.79 3.62 4.68
CA ASP A 205 9.68 3.30 5.80
C ASP A 205 10.07 4.59 6.56
N ARG A 206 9.54 4.77 7.76
CA ARG A 206 9.81 5.93 8.64
C ARG A 206 11.18 5.90 9.31
N ARG A 207 11.98 4.85 9.12
CA ARG A 207 13.30 4.65 9.76
C ARG A 207 14.48 5.02 8.86
N ARG A 208 14.22 5.61 7.69
CA ARG A 208 15.26 6.03 6.73
C ARG A 208 15.14 7.50 6.38
#